data_67a433e20ff876fde62ea9dc3f8e225b
#
_entry.id   67a433e20ff876fde62ea9dc3f8e225b
#
_cell.length_a   1.000
_cell.length_b   1.000
_cell.length_c   1.000
_cell.angle_alpha   90.00
_cell.angle_beta   90.00
_cell.angle_gamma   90.00
#
_symmetry.space_group_name_H-M   'P 1'
#
loop_
_entity.id
_entity.type
_entity.pdbx_description
1 polymer ?
#
loop_
_entity_poly.entity_id
_entity_poly.type
_entity_poly.pdbx_seq_one_letter_code
_entity_poly.pdbx_strand_id
1 'polypeptide(L)'
;MSVYLDDGDVTLHLGDCREVMPLLEPVDAVVTDPPYGVTSLGWDVPVRAWIDLLPLKPSGSVWIFGSMRSLLDLDIPRGWTVAEDIVWEKHNGSGSAADRFRRVHEHAVRLYRGRWSDVYSVPPTTADARRRTVRRKERPPHWGEIAGSTYASEDCGSRLMRSVIQVRSMHGSAVHPTQKPTGILRPLIEESCPPGGVVLDPFAGSGSTLLAARECGRRGVGIEIDPEYAALLEPRLAQISLLGGAA
;
A
#
# COMPACT_ATOMS: atom_id res chain seq x y z
N MET A 1 -22.11 11.40 7.28
CA MET A 1 -20.81 11.53 6.59
C MET A 1 -20.46 13.00 6.56
N SER A 2 -19.33 13.39 7.11
CA SER A 2 -18.82 14.77 6.99
C SER A 2 -17.46 14.70 6.29
N VAL A 3 -17.30 15.51 5.24
CA VAL A 3 -15.97 15.80 4.70
C VAL A 3 -15.26 16.63 5.77
N TYR A 4 -14.14 16.13 6.25
CA TYR A 4 -13.32 16.81 7.24
C TYR A 4 -12.37 17.82 6.58
N LEU A 5 -11.76 17.38 5.46
CA LEU A 5 -10.83 18.18 4.68
C LEU A 5 -10.96 17.79 3.20
N ASP A 6 -10.89 18.80 2.32
CA ASP A 6 -10.82 18.63 0.86
C ASP A 6 -10.00 19.79 0.28
N ASP A 7 -8.88 19.48 -0.40
CA ASP A 7 -8.04 20.46 -1.09
C ASP A 7 -8.02 20.25 -2.62
N GLY A 8 -8.90 19.37 -3.13
CA GLY A 8 -9.01 18.98 -4.54
C GLY A 8 -8.18 17.76 -4.93
N ASP A 9 -7.01 17.55 -4.34
CA ASP A 9 -6.17 16.37 -4.55
C ASP A 9 -6.35 15.32 -3.45
N VAL A 10 -6.66 15.77 -2.24
CA VAL A 10 -6.86 14.91 -1.07
C VAL A 10 -8.18 15.24 -0.40
N THR A 11 -9.00 14.20 -0.20
CA THR A 11 -10.24 14.29 0.56
C THR A 11 -10.15 13.37 1.78
N LEU A 12 -10.44 13.90 2.98
CA LEU A 12 -10.53 13.12 4.21
C LEU A 12 -11.95 13.19 4.77
N HIS A 13 -12.51 12.02 5.04
CA HIS A 13 -13.79 11.85 5.72
C HIS A 13 -13.57 11.47 7.18
N LEU A 14 -14.28 12.10 8.10
CA LEU A 14 -14.31 11.72 9.51
C LEU A 14 -15.50 10.79 9.74
N GLY A 15 -15.24 9.55 10.20
CA GLY A 15 -16.28 8.56 10.49
C GLY A 15 -15.82 7.11 10.41
N ASP A 16 -16.74 6.20 10.64
CA ASP A 16 -16.52 4.75 10.46
C ASP A 16 -16.44 4.41 8.96
N CYS A 17 -15.38 3.71 8.56
CA CYS A 17 -15.17 3.33 7.18
C CYS A 17 -16.33 2.49 6.61
N ARG A 18 -17.01 1.69 7.43
CA ARG A 18 -18.15 0.87 7.03
C ARG A 18 -19.40 1.70 6.68
N GLU A 19 -19.53 2.88 7.26
CA GLU A 19 -20.62 3.82 6.97
C GLU A 19 -20.28 4.75 5.81
N VAL A 20 -19.00 5.10 5.66
CA VAL A 20 -18.55 6.06 4.65
C VAL A 20 -18.33 5.40 3.30
N MET A 21 -17.64 4.25 3.22
CA MET A 21 -17.29 3.58 1.96
C MET A 21 -18.47 3.34 1.01
N PRO A 22 -19.68 2.91 1.48
CA PRO A 22 -20.82 2.71 0.59
C PRO A 22 -21.35 3.99 -0.09
N LEU A 23 -20.90 5.17 0.38
CA LEU A 23 -21.31 6.47 -0.13
C LEU A 23 -20.28 7.11 -1.06
N LEU A 24 -19.12 6.47 -1.23
CA LEU A 24 -18.03 6.96 -2.07
C LEU A 24 -18.23 6.51 -3.54
N GLU A 25 -17.74 7.34 -4.44
CA GLU A 25 -17.59 6.95 -5.84
C GLU A 25 -16.53 5.84 -6.00
N PRO A 26 -16.64 5.00 -7.05
CA PRO A 26 -15.68 3.94 -7.29
C PRO A 26 -14.25 4.43 -7.44
N VAL A 27 -13.31 3.80 -6.71
CA VAL A 27 -11.88 4.13 -6.69
C VAL A 27 -11.05 3.16 -7.54
N ASP A 28 -9.85 3.60 -7.96
CA ASP A 28 -8.95 2.80 -8.80
C ASP A 28 -8.12 1.82 -7.99
N ALA A 29 -7.69 2.20 -6.80
CA ALA A 29 -6.90 1.35 -5.92
C ALA A 29 -7.21 1.63 -4.45
N VAL A 30 -6.92 0.64 -3.61
CA VAL A 30 -6.90 0.78 -2.15
C VAL A 30 -5.49 0.43 -1.66
N VAL A 31 -4.91 1.28 -0.80
CA VAL A 31 -3.64 1.01 -0.12
C VAL A 31 -3.82 1.36 1.33
N THR A 32 -3.73 0.37 2.22
CA THR A 32 -4.20 0.56 3.60
C THR A 32 -3.46 -0.28 4.64
N ASP A 33 -3.46 0.20 5.87
CA ASP A 33 -2.90 -0.45 7.07
C ASP A 33 -3.98 -0.53 8.15
N PRO A 34 -4.89 -1.54 8.09
CA PRO A 34 -6.01 -1.64 9.02
C PRO A 34 -5.55 -1.93 10.46
N PRO A 35 -6.33 -1.61 11.48
CA PRO A 35 -6.03 -1.98 12.86
C PRO A 35 -6.07 -3.50 13.02
N TYR A 36 -5.08 -4.07 13.74
CA TYR A 36 -4.89 -5.52 13.90
C TYR A 36 -5.27 -6.07 15.27
N GLY A 37 -5.53 -5.20 16.28
CA GLY A 37 -5.77 -5.61 17.65
C GLY A 37 -4.54 -6.21 18.35
N VAL A 38 -3.34 -5.75 17.99
CA VAL A 38 -2.08 -6.28 18.55
C VAL A 38 -1.35 -5.29 19.46
N THR A 39 -1.87 -4.08 19.59
CA THR A 39 -1.34 -3.05 20.49
C THR A 39 -2.32 -2.75 21.62
N SER A 40 -1.88 -2.02 22.64
CA SER A 40 -2.72 -1.54 23.74
C SER A 40 -3.45 -0.23 23.43
N LEU A 41 -3.40 0.24 22.20
CA LEU A 41 -4.03 1.48 21.78
C LEU A 41 -5.53 1.27 21.60
N GLY A 42 -6.35 2.18 22.11
CA GLY A 42 -7.80 2.03 22.13
C GLY A 42 -8.48 1.91 20.76
N TRP A 43 -7.85 2.48 19.73
CA TRP A 43 -8.31 2.41 18.33
C TRP A 43 -7.88 1.12 17.61
N ASP A 44 -6.89 0.38 18.13
CA ASP A 44 -6.38 -0.85 17.48
C ASP A 44 -7.32 -2.03 17.72
N VAL A 45 -8.54 -1.90 17.23
CA VAL A 45 -9.57 -2.95 17.28
C VAL A 45 -9.80 -3.46 15.86
N PRO A 46 -9.68 -4.78 15.62
CA PRO A 46 -9.87 -5.33 14.27
C PRO A 46 -11.25 -5.00 13.72
N VAL A 47 -11.29 -4.39 12.55
CA VAL A 47 -12.53 -4.12 11.82
C VAL A 47 -12.80 -5.30 10.89
N ARG A 48 -14.00 -5.88 10.98
CA ARG A 48 -14.40 -7.02 10.13
C ARG A 48 -15.29 -6.58 8.97
N ALA A 49 -15.35 -7.41 7.93
CA ALA A 49 -16.23 -7.26 6.76
C ALA A 49 -16.06 -5.94 5.97
N TRP A 50 -14.98 -5.18 6.19
CA TRP A 50 -14.75 -3.92 5.50
C TRP A 50 -14.35 -4.12 4.01
N ILE A 51 -13.71 -5.25 3.68
CA ILE A 51 -13.27 -5.56 2.31
C ILE A 51 -14.46 -5.70 1.36
N ASP A 52 -15.59 -6.21 1.84
CA ASP A 52 -16.83 -6.34 1.04
C ASP A 52 -17.44 -4.98 0.67
N LEU A 53 -17.17 -3.95 1.47
CA LEU A 53 -17.72 -2.61 1.31
C LEU A 53 -16.87 -1.70 0.42
N LEU A 54 -15.71 -2.18 -0.04
CA LEU A 54 -14.79 -1.37 -0.84
C LEU A 54 -15.44 -0.92 -2.16
N PRO A 55 -15.51 0.39 -2.42
CA PRO A 55 -16.02 0.95 -3.67
C PRO A 55 -14.97 0.83 -4.78
N LEU A 56 -14.49 -0.39 -5.04
CA LEU A 56 -13.40 -0.64 -5.97
C LEU A 56 -13.93 -0.86 -7.38
N LYS A 57 -13.36 -0.19 -8.36
CA LYS A 57 -13.62 -0.44 -9.78
C LYS A 57 -13.28 -1.89 -10.15
N PRO A 58 -13.88 -2.47 -11.21
CA PRO A 58 -13.57 -3.84 -11.64
C PRO A 58 -12.09 -4.07 -11.97
N SER A 59 -11.39 -3.04 -12.46
CA SER A 59 -9.95 -3.06 -12.75
C SER A 59 -9.06 -2.75 -11.55
N GLY A 60 -9.63 -2.46 -10.39
CA GLY A 60 -8.88 -2.06 -9.21
C GLY A 60 -8.35 -3.23 -8.41
N SER A 61 -7.44 -2.93 -7.51
CA SER A 61 -6.86 -3.88 -6.55
C SER A 61 -6.59 -3.23 -5.20
N VAL A 62 -6.35 -4.05 -4.20
CA VAL A 62 -6.19 -3.62 -2.81
C VAL A 62 -4.85 -4.10 -2.28
N TRP A 63 -4.02 -3.17 -1.79
CA TRP A 63 -2.85 -3.49 -0.99
C TRP A 63 -3.16 -3.35 0.50
N ILE A 64 -2.93 -4.41 1.26
CA ILE A 64 -3.18 -4.46 2.71
C ILE A 64 -1.88 -4.76 3.42
N PHE A 65 -1.40 -3.82 4.24
CA PHE A 65 -0.26 -4.03 5.11
C PHE A 65 -0.64 -4.93 6.30
N GLY A 66 0.34 -5.64 6.83
CA GLY A 66 0.15 -6.43 8.02
C GLY A 66 1.35 -7.24 8.47
N SER A 67 1.28 -7.74 9.70
CA SER A 67 2.11 -8.87 10.09
C SER A 67 1.57 -10.13 9.41
N MET A 68 2.43 -11.13 9.16
CA MET A 68 1.95 -12.42 8.62
C MET A 68 0.79 -13.00 9.45
N ARG A 69 0.85 -12.85 10.77
CA ARG A 69 -0.22 -13.33 11.66
C ARG A 69 -1.54 -12.60 11.38
N SER A 70 -1.54 -11.27 11.32
CA SER A 70 -2.75 -10.50 11.05
C SER A 70 -3.30 -10.72 9.64
N LEU A 71 -2.43 -10.95 8.66
CA LEU A 71 -2.85 -11.27 7.29
C LEU A 71 -3.47 -12.67 7.17
N LEU A 72 -3.01 -13.65 7.96
CA LEU A 72 -3.62 -14.98 8.03
C LEU A 72 -4.99 -14.97 8.74
N ASP A 73 -5.18 -14.02 9.67
CA ASP A 73 -6.45 -13.81 10.38
C ASP A 73 -7.40 -12.87 9.60
N LEU A 74 -6.97 -12.36 8.43
CA LEU A 74 -7.78 -11.48 7.60
C LEU A 74 -8.94 -12.27 6.97
N ASP A 75 -10.16 -11.78 7.18
CA ASP A 75 -11.36 -12.33 6.57
C ASP A 75 -11.44 -11.86 5.11
N ILE A 76 -10.85 -12.66 4.20
CA ILE A 76 -10.87 -12.38 2.76
C ILE A 76 -12.18 -12.93 2.20
N PRO A 77 -13.07 -12.07 1.67
CA PRO A 77 -14.37 -12.52 1.19
C PRO A 77 -14.26 -13.42 -0.03
N ARG A 78 -15.30 -14.23 -0.25
CA ARG A 78 -15.36 -15.12 -1.42
C ARG A 78 -15.29 -14.31 -2.73
N GLY A 79 -14.49 -14.80 -3.68
CA GLY A 79 -14.30 -14.16 -4.98
C GLY A 79 -13.12 -13.20 -5.05
N TRP A 80 -12.42 -12.99 -3.93
CA TRP A 80 -11.12 -12.31 -3.93
C TRP A 80 -9.98 -13.30 -4.09
N THR A 81 -8.92 -12.86 -4.72
CA THR A 81 -7.70 -13.64 -4.98
C THR A 81 -6.48 -12.85 -4.52
N VAL A 82 -5.54 -13.53 -3.87
CA VAL A 82 -4.21 -12.97 -3.58
C VAL A 82 -3.38 -13.01 -4.86
N ALA A 83 -2.94 -11.87 -5.36
CA ALA A 83 -2.10 -11.75 -6.54
C ALA A 83 -0.62 -11.93 -6.20
N GLU A 84 -0.17 -11.18 -5.22
CA GLU A 84 1.24 -11.10 -4.83
C GLU A 84 1.39 -10.56 -3.41
N ASP A 85 2.61 -10.66 -2.89
CA ASP A 85 3.01 -10.02 -1.65
C ASP A 85 4.36 -9.32 -1.79
N ILE A 86 4.56 -8.30 -0.96
CA ILE A 86 5.86 -7.67 -0.74
C ILE A 86 6.24 -7.71 0.73
N VAL A 87 7.54 -7.67 1.00
CA VAL A 87 8.10 -7.53 2.33
C VAL A 87 8.77 -6.16 2.46
N TRP A 88 8.25 -5.34 3.35
CA TRP A 88 8.91 -4.12 3.75
C TRP A 88 9.95 -4.42 4.84
N GLU A 89 11.23 -4.35 4.49
CA GLU A 89 12.35 -4.48 5.43
C GLU A 89 12.64 -3.13 6.10
N LYS A 90 12.55 -3.11 7.43
CA LYS A 90 12.83 -1.93 8.27
C LYS A 90 14.28 -1.96 8.75
N HIS A 91 14.88 -0.78 8.94
CA HIS A 91 16.23 -0.70 9.53
C HIS A 91 16.27 -1.08 11.02
N ASN A 92 15.13 -0.95 11.73
CA ASN A 92 14.98 -1.29 13.15
C ASN A 92 13.89 -2.34 13.34
N GLY A 93 14.16 -3.31 14.22
CA GLY A 93 13.13 -4.27 14.62
C GLY A 93 12.08 -3.64 15.53
N SER A 94 10.85 -4.10 15.40
CA SER A 94 9.77 -3.83 16.33
C SER A 94 9.63 -5.00 17.31
N GLY A 95 9.44 -4.70 18.58
CA GLY A 95 9.19 -5.68 19.64
C GLY A 95 10.38 -5.94 20.55
N SER A 96 10.08 -6.20 21.81
CA SER A 96 11.01 -6.46 22.91
C SER A 96 11.14 -7.95 23.25
N ALA A 97 10.61 -8.85 22.40
CA ALA A 97 10.66 -10.28 22.65
C ALA A 97 12.12 -10.79 22.64
N ALA A 98 12.51 -11.52 23.69
CA ALA A 98 13.85 -12.10 23.83
C ALA A 98 13.87 -13.61 23.50
N ASP A 99 12.70 -14.21 23.24
CA ASP A 99 12.49 -15.66 23.06
C ASP A 99 12.27 -16.09 21.59
N ARG A 100 12.37 -15.15 20.67
CA ARG A 100 12.12 -15.38 19.23
C ARG A 100 12.92 -14.42 18.35
N PHE A 101 12.90 -14.65 17.04
CA PHE A 101 13.57 -13.76 16.09
C PHE A 101 13.04 -12.32 16.22
N ARG A 102 13.96 -11.36 16.18
CA ARG A 102 13.62 -9.94 16.10
C ARG A 102 12.94 -9.64 14.78
N ARG A 103 11.71 -9.22 14.82
CA ARG A 103 10.95 -8.88 13.60
C ARG A 103 11.39 -7.52 13.07
N VAL A 104 11.98 -7.53 11.87
CA VAL A 104 12.50 -6.33 11.18
C VAL A 104 11.71 -6.02 9.89
N HIS A 105 10.55 -6.63 9.72
CA HIS A 105 9.76 -6.49 8.50
C HIS A 105 8.25 -6.46 8.77
N GLU A 106 7.53 -5.95 7.78
CA GLU A 106 6.09 -6.11 7.60
C GLU A 106 5.81 -6.62 6.20
N HIS A 107 4.62 -7.18 5.99
CA HIS A 107 4.13 -7.60 4.68
C HIS A 107 3.12 -6.59 4.15
N ALA A 108 2.96 -6.55 2.83
CA ALA A 108 1.75 -6.06 2.20
C ALA A 108 1.31 -7.10 1.17
N VAL A 109 0.02 -7.44 1.16
CA VAL A 109 -0.56 -8.39 0.21
C VAL A 109 -1.48 -7.65 -0.74
N ARG A 110 -1.45 -8.05 -2.02
CA ARG A 110 -2.32 -7.50 -3.05
C ARG A 110 -3.49 -8.44 -3.31
N LEU A 111 -4.70 -7.92 -3.19
CA LEU A 111 -5.94 -8.62 -3.50
C LEU A 111 -6.62 -8.01 -4.72
N TYR A 112 -7.31 -8.84 -5.49
CA TYR A 112 -8.13 -8.41 -6.62
C TYR A 112 -9.36 -9.32 -6.79
N ARG A 113 -10.31 -8.89 -7.65
CA ARG A 113 -11.49 -9.67 -8.04
C ARG A 113 -11.50 -9.89 -9.55
N GLY A 114 -12.12 -10.98 -10.00
CA GLY A 114 -12.25 -11.28 -11.42
C GLY A 114 -10.98 -11.86 -12.05
N ARG A 115 -10.67 -11.47 -13.29
CA ARG A 115 -9.51 -11.96 -14.02
C ARG A 115 -8.33 -11.00 -13.84
N TRP A 116 -7.14 -11.54 -13.59
CA TRP A 116 -5.93 -10.73 -13.46
C TRP A 116 -5.64 -9.85 -14.68
N SER A 117 -5.97 -10.33 -15.89
CA SER A 117 -5.81 -9.56 -17.13
C SER A 117 -6.63 -8.26 -17.19
N ASP A 118 -7.66 -8.15 -16.38
CA ASP A 118 -8.55 -6.99 -16.35
C ASP A 118 -8.13 -5.98 -15.27
N VAL A 119 -7.17 -6.36 -14.40
CA VAL A 119 -6.66 -5.53 -13.31
C VAL A 119 -5.60 -4.57 -13.85
N TYR A 120 -5.71 -3.29 -13.48
CA TYR A 120 -4.66 -2.32 -13.76
C TYR A 120 -3.39 -2.69 -12.97
N SER A 121 -2.29 -2.88 -13.67
CA SER A 121 -1.00 -3.18 -13.06
C SER A 121 0.15 -2.71 -13.96
N VAL A 122 0.99 -1.85 -13.42
CA VAL A 122 2.24 -1.41 -14.05
C VAL A 122 3.40 -1.85 -13.16
N PRO A 123 4.08 -2.96 -13.48
CA PRO A 123 5.12 -3.49 -12.60
C PRO A 123 6.21 -2.46 -12.30
N PRO A 124 6.52 -2.19 -11.03
CA PRO A 124 7.51 -1.19 -10.66
C PRO A 124 8.91 -1.65 -11.06
N THR A 125 9.73 -0.70 -11.51
CA THR A 125 11.10 -0.96 -11.96
C THR A 125 12.11 -0.09 -11.22
N THR A 126 13.37 -0.58 -11.18
CA THR A 126 14.52 0.18 -10.69
C THR A 126 15.56 0.32 -11.81
N ALA A 127 16.34 1.41 -11.78
CA ALA A 127 17.35 1.71 -12.79
C ALA A 127 18.75 1.18 -12.42
N ASP A 128 18.81 0.08 -11.67
CA ASP A 128 20.05 -0.51 -11.15
C ASP A 128 20.34 -1.91 -11.74
N ALA A 129 19.86 -2.19 -12.93
CA ALA A 129 20.17 -3.43 -13.62
C ALA A 129 21.67 -3.57 -13.86
N ARG A 130 22.20 -4.78 -13.64
CA ARG A 130 23.56 -5.16 -14.01
C ARG A 130 23.53 -5.88 -15.35
N ARG A 131 24.54 -5.67 -16.17
CA ARG A 131 24.69 -6.36 -17.46
C ARG A 131 24.70 -7.86 -17.24
N ARG A 132 23.70 -8.54 -17.80
CA ARG A 132 23.56 -9.99 -17.69
C ARG A 132 22.86 -10.53 -18.91
N THR A 133 23.41 -11.58 -19.50
CA THR A 133 22.74 -12.38 -20.53
C THR A 133 22.46 -13.75 -19.94
N VAL A 134 21.20 -14.13 -19.88
CA VAL A 134 20.76 -15.44 -19.44
C VAL A 134 20.11 -16.15 -20.62
N ARG A 135 20.74 -17.24 -21.08
CA ARG A 135 20.15 -18.14 -22.09
C ARG A 135 19.63 -19.37 -21.35
N ARG A 136 18.33 -19.55 -21.35
CA ARG A 136 17.70 -20.78 -20.84
C ARG A 136 17.48 -21.72 -22.00
N LYS A 137 18.30 -22.79 -22.08
CA LYS A 137 18.23 -23.83 -23.14
C LYS A 137 17.07 -24.79 -22.90
N GLU A 138 16.80 -25.12 -21.64
CA GLU A 138 15.76 -26.06 -21.24
C GLU A 138 15.10 -25.56 -19.95
N ARG A 139 13.90 -26.04 -19.72
CA ARG A 139 13.09 -25.77 -18.55
C ARG A 139 13.54 -26.61 -17.36
N PRO A 140 13.70 -26.05 -16.18
CA PRO A 140 13.62 -26.84 -14.96
C PRO A 140 12.22 -27.47 -14.84
N PRO A 141 12.10 -28.80 -14.62
CA PRO A 141 10.80 -29.48 -14.57
C PRO A 141 9.78 -28.93 -13.61
N HIS A 142 10.26 -28.23 -12.56
CA HIS A 142 9.43 -27.61 -11.51
C HIS A 142 8.86 -26.23 -11.87
N TRP A 143 9.12 -25.71 -13.07
CA TRP A 143 8.66 -24.37 -13.49
C TRP A 143 7.39 -24.38 -14.36
N GLY A 144 6.71 -25.50 -14.45
CA GLY A 144 5.50 -25.64 -15.28
C GLY A 144 5.73 -25.33 -16.77
N GLU A 145 4.72 -24.94 -17.53
CA GLU A 145 4.77 -24.73 -18.97
C GLU A 145 5.19 -23.30 -19.43
N ILE A 146 6.33 -22.75 -19.07
CA ILE A 146 6.84 -21.45 -19.57
C ILE A 146 7.84 -21.66 -20.74
N ALA A 147 7.68 -21.04 -21.87
CA ALA A 147 8.56 -21.16 -23.03
C ALA A 147 10.01 -20.75 -22.70
N GLY A 148 10.98 -21.35 -23.37
CA GLY A 148 12.38 -20.94 -23.25
C GLY A 148 12.53 -19.46 -23.61
N SER A 149 13.30 -18.70 -22.83
CA SER A 149 13.49 -17.28 -23.05
C SER A 149 14.96 -16.89 -22.94
N THR A 150 15.38 -15.97 -23.77
CA THR A 150 16.66 -15.27 -23.61
C THR A 150 16.36 -13.91 -22.99
N TYR A 151 17.01 -13.61 -21.89
CA TYR A 151 16.91 -12.31 -21.22
C TYR A 151 18.29 -11.63 -21.25
N ALA A 152 18.36 -10.41 -21.67
CA ALA A 152 19.55 -9.57 -21.60
C ALA A 152 19.20 -8.26 -20.87
N SER A 153 20.05 -7.83 -19.96
CA SER A 153 19.99 -6.52 -19.30
C SER A 153 21.30 -5.79 -19.51
N GLU A 154 21.23 -4.46 -19.57
CA GLU A 154 22.38 -3.56 -19.63
C GLU A 154 22.67 -2.98 -18.24
N ASP A 155 23.90 -2.51 -18.04
CA ASP A 155 24.26 -1.82 -16.80
C ASP A 155 23.45 -0.52 -16.68
N CYS A 156 22.95 -0.23 -15.47
CA CYS A 156 22.05 0.89 -15.18
C CYS A 156 20.75 0.90 -15.98
N GLY A 157 20.41 -0.20 -16.65
CA GLY A 157 19.13 -0.38 -17.32
C GLY A 157 17.99 -0.64 -16.31
N SER A 158 16.77 -0.64 -16.83
CA SER A 158 15.57 -0.96 -16.02
C SER A 158 15.51 -2.45 -15.68
N ARG A 159 15.15 -2.77 -14.45
CA ARG A 159 14.78 -4.11 -14.01
C ARG A 159 13.56 -4.07 -13.10
N LEU A 160 12.82 -5.16 -13.02
CA LEU A 160 11.73 -5.28 -12.06
C LEU A 160 12.24 -5.06 -10.63
N MET A 161 11.50 -4.26 -9.87
CA MET A 161 11.73 -4.07 -8.43
C MET A 161 11.62 -5.43 -7.71
N ARG A 162 12.39 -5.59 -6.66
CA ARG A 162 12.34 -6.80 -5.84
C ARG A 162 11.16 -6.72 -4.88
N SER A 163 10.55 -7.88 -4.59
CA SER A 163 9.47 -7.98 -3.61
C SER A 163 9.92 -7.75 -2.15
N VAL A 164 11.23 -7.72 -1.87
CA VAL A 164 11.77 -7.26 -0.58
C VAL A 164 12.29 -5.84 -0.77
N ILE A 165 11.61 -4.87 -0.15
CA ILE A 165 11.85 -3.44 -0.31
C ILE A 165 12.38 -2.89 1.00
N GLN A 166 13.60 -2.35 0.97
CA GLN A 166 14.23 -1.76 2.15
C GLN A 166 13.94 -0.26 2.20
N VAL A 167 13.15 0.15 3.19
CA VAL A 167 12.84 1.57 3.46
C VAL A 167 12.95 1.81 4.97
N ARG A 168 13.64 2.88 5.36
CA ARG A 168 13.74 3.27 6.77
C ARG A 168 12.37 3.57 7.33
N SER A 169 12.05 3.00 8.50
CA SER A 169 10.83 3.36 9.23
C SER A 169 10.91 4.80 9.74
N MET A 170 9.75 5.42 9.96
CA MET A 170 9.62 6.81 10.44
C MET A 170 9.98 6.98 11.92
N HIS A 171 10.63 5.99 12.55
CA HIS A 171 10.96 5.99 13.99
C HIS A 171 11.71 7.27 14.39
N GLY A 172 11.20 7.99 15.39
CA GLY A 172 11.76 9.26 15.86
C GLY A 172 11.30 10.52 15.10
N SER A 173 10.70 10.37 13.92
CA SER A 173 10.12 11.49 13.13
C SER A 173 8.63 11.29 12.80
N ALA A 174 8.03 10.20 13.27
CA ALA A 174 6.63 9.91 13.04
C ALA A 174 5.73 10.80 13.90
N VAL A 175 4.67 11.34 13.29
CA VAL A 175 3.59 12.05 13.98
C VAL A 175 2.45 11.11 14.41
N HIS A 176 2.47 9.86 13.91
CA HIS A 176 1.52 8.80 14.25
C HIS A 176 2.29 7.51 14.56
N PRO A 177 1.89 6.70 15.58
CA PRO A 177 2.64 5.51 16.02
C PRO A 177 2.92 4.47 14.92
N THR A 178 1.98 4.33 13.96
CA THR A 178 2.08 3.35 12.87
C THR A 178 2.31 4.00 11.51
N GLN A 179 2.81 5.23 11.47
CA GLN A 179 3.05 5.97 10.23
C GLN A 179 3.94 5.20 9.25
N LYS A 180 3.43 4.99 8.03
CA LYS A 180 4.20 4.39 6.93
C LYS A 180 5.04 5.46 6.21
N PRO A 181 6.29 5.17 5.86
CA PRO A 181 7.07 6.06 5.00
C PRO A 181 6.52 6.05 3.56
N THR A 182 6.49 7.21 2.88
CA THR A 182 6.00 7.30 1.49
C THR A 182 6.81 6.43 0.52
N GLY A 183 8.08 6.18 0.82
CA GLY A 183 8.95 5.34 0.01
C GLY A 183 8.50 3.89 -0.15
N ILE A 184 7.69 3.32 0.78
CA ILE A 184 7.08 2.00 0.59
C ILE A 184 5.71 2.10 -0.06
N LEU A 185 4.98 3.21 0.11
CA LEU A 185 3.64 3.39 -0.42
C LEU A 185 3.64 3.71 -1.93
N ARG A 186 4.58 4.56 -2.36
CA ARG A 186 4.67 5.02 -3.75
C ARG A 186 4.72 3.90 -4.79
N PRO A 187 5.62 2.90 -4.72
CA PRO A 187 5.66 1.82 -5.70
C PRO A 187 4.34 1.02 -5.76
N LEU A 188 3.65 0.84 -4.62
CA LEU A 188 2.36 0.14 -4.59
C LEU A 188 1.26 0.96 -5.26
N ILE A 189 1.25 2.27 -5.04
CA ILE A 189 0.30 3.21 -5.66
C ILE A 189 0.55 3.29 -7.16
N GLU A 190 1.79 3.49 -7.59
CA GLU A 190 2.16 3.60 -9.01
C GLU A 190 1.83 2.32 -9.78
N GLU A 191 1.99 1.16 -9.16
CA GLU A 191 1.65 -0.12 -9.75
C GLU A 191 0.15 -0.32 -9.92
N SER A 192 -0.65 0.03 -8.91
CA SER A 192 -2.06 -0.36 -8.81
C SER A 192 -3.08 0.72 -9.19
N CYS A 193 -2.64 1.98 -9.32
CA CYS A 193 -3.50 3.12 -9.63
C CYS A 193 -3.00 3.87 -10.87
N PRO A 194 -3.82 4.08 -11.91
CA PRO A 194 -3.42 4.87 -13.08
C PRO A 194 -3.11 6.33 -12.71
N PRO A 195 -2.27 7.04 -13.49
CA PRO A 195 -2.07 8.47 -13.32
C PRO A 195 -3.41 9.24 -13.33
N GLY A 196 -3.58 10.16 -12.37
CA GLY A 196 -4.84 10.89 -12.16
C GLY A 196 -5.98 10.06 -11.55
N GLY A 197 -5.77 8.77 -11.29
CA GLY A 197 -6.72 7.90 -10.61
C GLY A 197 -6.90 8.23 -9.12
N VAL A 198 -7.78 7.48 -8.46
CA VAL A 198 -8.15 7.67 -7.05
C VAL A 198 -7.65 6.50 -6.20
N VAL A 199 -6.90 6.82 -5.15
CA VAL A 199 -6.44 5.88 -4.12
C VAL A 199 -7.25 6.09 -2.85
N LEU A 200 -7.85 5.03 -2.32
CA LEU A 200 -8.57 5.04 -1.06
C LEU A 200 -7.72 4.41 0.06
N ASP A 201 -7.73 5.04 1.22
CA ASP A 201 -7.27 4.45 2.49
C ASP A 201 -8.42 4.50 3.50
N PRO A 202 -9.11 3.36 3.76
CA PRO A 202 -10.21 3.29 4.73
C PRO A 202 -9.77 3.49 6.19
N PHE A 203 -8.47 3.49 6.47
CA PHE A 203 -7.88 3.62 7.80
C PHE A 203 -6.72 4.62 7.75
N ALA A 204 -7.04 5.86 7.36
CA ALA A 204 -6.07 6.85 6.91
C ALA A 204 -5.05 7.28 7.97
N GLY A 205 -5.41 7.21 9.26
CA GLY A 205 -4.55 7.68 10.34
C GLY A 205 -4.07 9.11 10.10
N SER A 206 -2.77 9.30 10.07
CA SER A 206 -2.15 10.60 9.74
C SER A 206 -2.06 10.90 8.24
N GLY A 207 -2.70 10.12 7.37
CA GLY A 207 -2.80 10.38 5.94
C GLY A 207 -1.56 10.07 5.10
N SER A 208 -0.69 9.16 5.53
CA SER A 208 0.53 8.83 4.76
C SER A 208 0.25 8.32 3.36
N THR A 209 -0.78 7.49 3.20
CA THR A 209 -1.23 6.98 1.89
C THR A 209 -1.74 8.11 0.99
N LEU A 210 -2.49 9.06 1.56
CA LEU A 210 -3.05 10.20 0.83
C LEU A 210 -1.96 11.12 0.30
N LEU A 211 -0.96 11.40 1.15
CA LEU A 211 0.21 12.18 0.75
C LEU A 211 1.02 11.48 -0.34
N ALA A 212 1.24 10.16 -0.20
CA ALA A 212 1.94 9.38 -1.21
C ALA A 212 1.16 9.34 -2.54
N ALA A 213 -0.18 9.26 -2.52
CA ALA A 213 -1.01 9.34 -3.71
C ALA A 213 -0.83 10.67 -4.44
N ARG A 214 -0.88 11.78 -3.71
CA ARG A 214 -0.63 13.13 -4.24
C ARG A 214 0.79 13.27 -4.83
N GLU A 215 1.82 12.79 -4.12
CA GLU A 215 3.21 12.79 -4.62
C GLU A 215 3.36 12.01 -5.94
N CYS A 216 2.52 11.00 -6.15
CA CYS A 216 2.49 10.19 -7.38
C CYS A 216 1.54 10.75 -8.46
N GLY A 217 0.93 11.93 -8.29
CA GLY A 217 -0.03 12.50 -9.23
C GLY A 217 -1.36 11.73 -9.29
N ARG A 218 -1.80 11.20 -8.15
CA ARG A 218 -3.10 10.54 -7.94
C ARG A 218 -3.88 11.33 -6.89
N ARG A 219 -5.20 11.23 -6.92
CA ARG A 219 -6.05 11.77 -5.85
C ARG A 219 -6.12 10.79 -4.68
N GLY A 220 -6.04 11.30 -3.46
CA GLY A 220 -6.15 10.52 -2.24
C GLY A 220 -7.52 10.71 -1.59
N VAL A 221 -8.22 9.63 -1.26
CA VAL A 221 -9.42 9.64 -0.43
C VAL A 221 -9.12 8.85 0.84
N GLY A 222 -9.36 9.44 2.00
CA GLY A 222 -9.12 8.80 3.29
C GLY A 222 -10.37 8.78 4.15
N ILE A 223 -10.43 7.79 5.04
CA ILE A 223 -11.43 7.72 6.10
C ILE A 223 -10.68 7.54 7.41
N GLU A 224 -10.99 8.36 8.40
CA GLU A 224 -10.42 8.28 9.74
C GLU A 224 -11.56 8.41 10.76
N ILE A 225 -11.54 7.55 11.76
CA ILE A 225 -12.57 7.56 12.80
C ILE A 225 -12.19 8.48 13.96
N ASP A 226 -10.89 8.67 14.19
CA ASP A 226 -10.36 9.47 15.29
C ASP A 226 -10.08 10.91 14.83
N PRO A 227 -10.79 11.91 15.40
CA PRO A 227 -10.59 13.30 15.02
C PRO A 227 -9.19 13.84 15.35
N GLU A 228 -8.51 13.28 16.36
CA GLU A 228 -7.15 13.69 16.70
C GLU A 228 -6.15 13.28 15.60
N TYR A 229 -6.31 12.08 15.05
CA TYR A 229 -5.50 11.64 13.92
C TYR A 229 -5.87 12.34 12.61
N ALA A 230 -7.15 12.60 12.38
CA ALA A 230 -7.60 13.39 11.23
C ALA A 230 -6.95 14.79 11.21
N ALA A 231 -6.83 15.43 12.36
CA ALA A 231 -6.21 16.75 12.50
C ALA A 231 -4.70 16.78 12.18
N LEU A 232 -4.01 15.62 12.17
CA LEU A 232 -2.59 15.55 11.80
C LEU A 232 -2.36 15.71 10.29
N LEU A 233 -3.37 15.49 9.47
CA LEU A 233 -3.21 15.53 8.00
C LEU A 233 -3.07 16.96 7.48
N GLU A 234 -3.83 17.92 7.99
CA GLU A 234 -3.86 19.32 7.52
C GLU A 234 -2.48 19.98 7.48
N PRO A 235 -1.69 20.00 8.59
CA PRO A 235 -0.34 20.58 8.57
C PRO A 235 0.62 19.83 7.64
N ARG A 236 0.43 18.54 7.42
CA ARG A 236 1.26 17.75 6.52
C ARG A 236 1.00 18.09 5.05
N LEU A 237 -0.26 18.32 4.67
CA LEU A 237 -0.62 18.79 3.33
C LEU A 237 -0.05 20.18 3.04
N ALA A 238 -0.15 21.10 4.00
CA ALA A 238 0.41 22.45 3.88
C ALA A 238 1.93 22.43 3.66
N GLN A 239 2.65 21.52 4.34
CA GLN A 239 4.11 21.38 4.22
C GLN A 239 4.54 20.94 2.82
N ILE A 240 3.80 20.02 2.19
CA ILE A 240 4.10 19.54 0.82
C ILE A 240 3.81 20.63 -0.20
N SER A 241 2.76 21.41 -0.04
CA SER A 241 2.43 22.52 -0.95
C SER A 241 3.53 23.58 -1.00
N LEU A 242 4.23 23.82 0.11
CA LEU A 242 5.37 24.75 0.19
C LEU A 242 6.63 24.20 -0.52
N LEU A 243 6.82 22.88 -0.57
CA LEU A 243 7.96 22.25 -1.21
C LEU A 243 7.73 22.00 -2.71
N GLY A 244 6.48 21.83 -3.15
CA GLY A 244 6.10 21.59 -4.55
C GLY A 244 5.97 22.87 -5.41
N GLY A 245 5.99 24.04 -4.82
CA GLY A 245 5.93 25.33 -5.54
C GLY A 245 7.28 25.86 -6.05
N ALA A 246 8.35 25.09 -5.98
CA ALA A 246 9.71 25.47 -6.37
C ALA A 246 10.26 24.62 -7.53
N ALA A 247 9.40 24.24 -8.51
CA ALA A 247 9.80 23.53 -9.73
C ALA A 247 9.36 24.30 -10.98
#